data_5f963a5d470c72e0f577e9a0058a5047
#
_entry.id   5f963a5d470c72e0f577e9a0058a5047
#
_cell.length_a   1.000
_cell.length_b   1.000
_cell.length_c   1.000
_cell.angle_alpha   90.00
_cell.angle_beta   90.00
_cell.angle_gamma   90.00
#
_symmetry.space_group_name_H-M   'P 1'
#
loop_
_entity.id
_entity.type
_entity.pdbx_description
1 polymer ?
#
loop_
_entity_poly.entity_id
_entity_poly.type
_entity_poly.pdbx_seq_one_letter_code
_entity_poly.pdbx_strand_id
1 'polypeptide(L)'
;MSDYFKKKLEPIKVTKQKSISQLLKEMGKTAYQGRKLGEAVDVWENMIREKDIVIAMGFAGSMSTAGQWTIVNWLIENRFIDVLVSTGANVSEDIVDAMGLGYYQGNHMVDDSQLLHDDVNRYYDVYGKETDYREMETLVTDFVMTCRQDYNYTSAEFLHLLGKYLGKKKIPAISAVAAANGVPIFSPAMVDSAYGETFLLAKNQGHNVVIDSVKEFDQFISIGTKTKEVGVVYIGGGVPKDLTQLIAISVSPMTKDEGVKGRKGGLRKGLQEYYYPHKYAIQITTDSPQWGGLSGCTLEEAISWGKINSQTGTRAVCYCDATIALPLICHALAERVPEKRKGPDMSWLFKGVQ
;
A
#
# COMPACT_ATOMS: atom_id res chain seq x y z
N MET A 1 20.24 8.85 38.89
CA MET A 1 18.81 8.66 38.56
C MET A 1 18.71 7.47 37.63
N SER A 2 17.75 6.57 37.86
CA SER A 2 17.60 5.38 37.04
C SER A 2 17.27 5.79 35.59
N ASP A 3 17.69 4.98 34.64
CA ASP A 3 17.44 5.20 33.19
C ASP A 3 15.95 5.32 32.81
N TYR A 4 15.05 4.95 33.72
CA TYR A 4 13.59 4.96 33.51
C TYR A 4 12.94 6.35 33.53
N PHE A 5 13.56 7.38 34.11
CA PHE A 5 12.98 8.70 34.29
C PHE A 5 13.58 9.80 33.39
N LYS A 6 14.15 9.40 32.26
CA LYS A 6 14.83 10.34 31.34
C LYS A 6 13.88 11.29 30.63
N LYS A 7 12.63 10.88 30.34
CA LYS A 7 11.70 11.67 29.54
C LYS A 7 10.32 11.76 30.22
N LYS A 8 9.98 12.96 30.67
CA LYS A 8 8.68 13.25 31.28
C LYS A 8 7.59 13.36 30.21
N LEU A 9 6.37 12.89 30.52
CA LEU A 9 5.21 13.12 29.67
C LEU A 9 4.83 14.61 29.64
N GLU A 10 4.42 15.08 28.47
CA GLU A 10 3.90 16.44 28.28
C GLU A 10 2.38 16.37 28.03
N PRO A 11 1.55 16.91 28.93
CA PRO A 11 0.09 16.97 28.71
C PRO A 11 -0.25 17.83 27.49
N ILE A 12 -1.25 17.38 26.71
CA ILE A 12 -1.76 18.12 25.56
C ILE A 12 -2.54 19.35 26.05
N LYS A 13 -2.27 20.52 25.46
CA LYS A 13 -3.03 21.74 25.70
C LYS A 13 -4.01 21.97 24.55
N VAL A 14 -5.27 22.16 24.86
CA VAL A 14 -6.29 22.54 23.88
C VAL A 14 -6.17 24.03 23.59
N THR A 15 -6.02 24.38 22.31
CA THR A 15 -5.99 25.76 21.83
C THR A 15 -6.90 25.92 20.62
N LYS A 16 -7.42 27.13 20.36
CA LYS A 16 -8.32 27.37 19.22
C LYS A 16 -7.64 27.23 17.85
N GLN A 17 -6.35 27.46 17.79
CA GLN A 17 -5.57 27.40 16.55
C GLN A 17 -4.42 26.43 16.76
N LYS A 18 -4.58 25.21 16.27
CA LYS A 18 -3.54 24.18 16.28
C LYS A 18 -3.62 23.39 14.99
N SER A 19 -2.52 23.30 14.25
CA SER A 19 -2.47 22.50 13.04
C SER A 19 -2.43 20.99 13.37
N ILE A 20 -2.77 20.15 12.39
CA ILE A 20 -2.73 18.68 12.56
C ILE A 20 -1.31 18.22 12.93
N SER A 21 -0.30 18.76 12.27
CA SER A 21 1.11 18.46 12.58
C SER A 21 1.46 18.82 14.02
N GLN A 22 1.03 19.98 14.51
CA GLN A 22 1.28 20.39 15.89
C GLN A 22 0.57 19.47 16.88
N LEU A 23 -0.68 19.09 16.60
CA LEU A 23 -1.44 18.16 17.43
C LEU A 23 -0.74 16.81 17.54
N LEU A 24 -0.37 16.21 16.39
CA LEU A 24 0.29 14.90 16.37
C LEU A 24 1.69 14.95 17.01
N LYS A 25 2.42 16.06 16.90
CA LYS A 25 3.69 16.27 17.60
C LYS A 25 3.51 16.31 19.13
N GLU A 26 2.44 16.93 19.63
CA GLU A 26 2.12 16.90 21.06
C GLU A 26 1.64 15.51 21.50
N MET A 27 0.79 14.81 20.69
CA MET A 27 0.40 13.44 20.96
C MET A 27 1.62 12.51 21.08
N GLY A 28 2.63 12.67 20.24
CA GLY A 28 3.90 11.93 20.31
C GLY A 28 4.64 12.08 21.65
N LYS A 29 4.34 13.12 22.44
CA LYS A 29 4.92 13.34 23.77
C LYS A 29 4.09 12.77 24.92
N THR A 30 2.94 12.19 24.64
CA THR A 30 2.03 11.57 25.61
C THR A 30 2.27 10.07 25.74
N ALA A 31 1.22 9.25 25.78
CA ALA A 31 1.30 7.81 25.97
C ALA A 31 0.37 7.04 25.03
N TYR A 32 0.47 5.72 25.05
CA TYR A 32 -0.40 4.77 24.34
C TYR A 32 -0.46 5.02 22.83
N GLN A 33 -1.62 4.83 22.21
CA GLN A 33 -1.77 4.92 20.76
C GLN A 33 -1.66 6.37 20.23
N GLY A 34 -1.99 7.36 21.04
CA GLY A 34 -1.75 8.77 20.71
C GLY A 34 -0.27 9.07 20.47
N ARG A 35 0.61 8.53 21.34
CA ARG A 35 2.06 8.61 21.13
C ARG A 35 2.47 7.88 19.85
N LYS A 36 1.95 6.67 19.63
CA LYS A 36 2.29 5.85 18.46
C LYS A 36 1.88 6.51 17.15
N LEU A 37 0.74 7.21 17.14
CA LEU A 37 0.31 7.97 15.97
C LEU A 37 1.27 9.13 15.66
N GLY A 38 1.71 9.88 16.68
CA GLY A 38 2.73 10.92 16.50
C GLY A 38 4.09 10.36 16.03
N GLU A 39 4.54 9.25 16.63
CA GLU A 39 5.76 8.55 16.24
C GLU A 39 5.69 8.04 14.79
N ALA A 40 4.52 7.56 14.32
CA ALA A 40 4.33 7.11 12.95
C ALA A 40 4.57 8.24 11.93
N VAL A 41 4.10 9.46 12.24
CA VAL A 41 4.36 10.63 11.39
C VAL A 41 5.86 10.91 11.33
N ASP A 42 6.55 10.91 12.49
CA ASP A 42 7.98 11.19 12.57
C ASP A 42 8.81 10.16 11.78
N VAL A 43 8.43 8.87 11.87
CA VAL A 43 9.09 7.79 11.11
C VAL A 43 8.87 7.96 9.61
N TRP A 44 7.62 8.29 9.18
CA TRP A 44 7.34 8.48 7.75
C TRP A 44 8.02 9.73 7.19
N GLU A 45 8.03 10.83 7.94
CA GLU A 45 8.79 12.02 7.57
C GLU A 45 10.28 11.69 7.37
N ASN A 46 10.88 10.91 8.28
CA ASN A 46 12.26 10.47 8.16
C ASN A 46 12.50 9.62 6.90
N MET A 47 11.56 8.72 6.55
CA MET A 47 11.61 7.97 5.28
C MET A 47 11.64 8.92 4.08
N ILE A 48 10.73 9.91 4.07
CA ILE A 48 10.61 10.86 2.96
C ILE A 48 11.88 11.68 2.77
N ARG A 49 12.53 12.05 3.87
CA ARG A 49 13.78 12.85 3.87
C ARG A 49 15.05 12.04 3.61
N GLU A 50 14.96 10.71 3.70
CA GLU A 50 16.12 9.84 3.46
C GLU A 50 16.47 9.81 1.97
N LYS A 51 17.76 9.88 1.67
CA LYS A 51 18.28 9.75 0.30
C LYS A 51 18.42 8.29 -0.09
N ASP A 52 18.22 8.01 -1.38
CA ASP A 52 18.43 6.67 -1.96
C ASP A 52 17.58 5.56 -1.30
N ILE A 53 16.38 5.90 -0.85
CA ILE A 53 15.40 4.98 -0.27
C ILE A 53 14.24 4.71 -1.22
N VAL A 54 13.76 3.47 -1.25
CA VAL A 54 12.43 3.10 -1.78
C VAL A 54 11.45 3.03 -0.62
N ILE A 55 10.31 3.69 -0.75
CA ILE A 55 9.21 3.61 0.21
C ILE A 55 8.11 2.74 -0.39
N ALA A 56 7.90 1.56 0.18
CA ALA A 56 6.87 0.63 -0.25
C ALA A 56 5.70 0.65 0.74
N MET A 57 4.47 0.69 0.21
CA MET A 57 3.25 0.68 1.01
C MET A 57 2.45 -0.59 0.74
N GLY A 58 2.17 -1.35 1.79
CA GLY A 58 1.18 -2.42 1.79
C GLY A 58 -0.18 -1.85 2.20
N PHE A 59 -1.18 -1.96 1.33
CA PHE A 59 -2.48 -1.33 1.47
C PHE A 59 -3.60 -2.37 1.43
N ALA A 60 -4.19 -2.66 2.58
CA ALA A 60 -5.25 -3.64 2.77
C ALA A 60 -6.45 -3.02 3.49
N GLY A 61 -7.56 -3.76 3.52
CA GLY A 61 -8.85 -3.27 3.98
C GLY A 61 -9.66 -2.65 2.84
N SER A 62 -10.95 -2.39 3.05
CA SER A 62 -11.84 -1.76 2.06
C SER A 62 -11.69 -0.23 2.11
N MET A 63 -10.48 0.26 1.89
CA MET A 63 -10.14 1.67 2.07
C MET A 63 -10.63 2.55 0.92
N SER A 64 -10.76 1.97 -0.28
CA SER A 64 -11.27 2.71 -1.45
C SER A 64 -12.76 3.00 -1.31
N THR A 65 -13.58 2.02 -0.89
CA THR A 65 -15.00 2.22 -0.60
C THR A 65 -15.23 3.18 0.58
N ALA A 66 -14.25 3.25 1.51
CA ALA A 66 -14.26 4.21 2.61
C ALA A 66 -13.83 5.64 2.20
N GLY A 67 -13.63 5.91 0.90
CA GLY A 67 -13.23 7.23 0.40
C GLY A 67 -11.77 7.61 0.66
N GLN A 68 -10.89 6.65 0.97
CA GLN A 68 -9.48 6.92 1.28
C GLN A 68 -8.54 6.85 0.06
N TRP A 69 -9.03 6.46 -1.10
CA TRP A 69 -8.24 6.28 -2.32
C TRP A 69 -7.57 7.57 -2.80
N THR A 70 -8.21 8.72 -2.61
CA THR A 70 -7.63 10.03 -2.96
C THR A 70 -6.40 10.39 -2.12
N ILE A 71 -6.33 9.88 -0.88
CA ILE A 71 -5.12 9.99 -0.04
C ILE A 71 -3.98 9.19 -0.64
N VAL A 72 -4.27 7.99 -1.17
CA VAL A 72 -3.26 7.17 -1.86
C VAL A 72 -2.76 7.89 -3.13
N ASN A 73 -3.67 8.51 -3.89
CA ASN A 73 -3.29 9.35 -5.03
C ASN A 73 -2.34 10.48 -4.61
N TRP A 74 -2.67 11.19 -3.55
CA TRP A 74 -1.83 12.25 -3.01
C TRP A 74 -0.44 11.75 -2.58
N LEU A 75 -0.35 10.58 -1.93
CA LEU A 75 0.92 9.97 -1.56
C LEU A 75 1.78 9.63 -2.79
N ILE A 76 1.16 9.11 -3.85
CA ILE A 76 1.80 8.77 -5.12
C ILE A 76 2.29 10.05 -5.83
N GLU A 77 1.45 11.07 -5.94
CA GLU A 77 1.75 12.34 -6.60
C GLU A 77 2.93 13.06 -5.95
N ASN A 78 3.00 13.03 -4.61
CA ASN A 78 4.09 13.62 -3.86
C ASN A 78 5.31 12.70 -3.71
N ARG A 79 5.26 11.48 -4.26
CA ARG A 79 6.32 10.47 -4.13
C ARG A 79 6.65 10.15 -2.67
N PHE A 80 5.64 10.16 -1.80
CA PHE A 80 5.77 9.73 -0.41
C PHE A 80 5.64 8.21 -0.27
N ILE A 81 5.27 7.56 -1.38
CA ILE A 81 5.45 6.13 -1.66
C ILE A 81 6.01 5.96 -3.08
N ASP A 82 6.80 4.92 -3.30
CA ASP A 82 7.42 4.59 -4.58
C ASP A 82 6.92 3.28 -5.16
N VAL A 83 6.35 2.43 -4.31
CA VAL A 83 5.76 1.13 -4.66
C VAL A 83 4.48 0.97 -3.85
N LEU A 84 3.39 0.61 -4.50
CA LEU A 84 2.15 0.22 -3.85
C LEU A 84 1.95 -1.29 -4.00
N VAL A 85 1.70 -1.98 -2.90
CA VAL A 85 1.24 -3.37 -2.87
C VAL A 85 -0.18 -3.36 -2.30
N SER A 86 -1.17 -3.75 -3.08
CA SER A 86 -2.58 -3.61 -2.69
C SER A 86 -3.37 -4.89 -2.96
N THR A 87 -4.52 -5.02 -2.29
CA THR A 87 -5.56 -5.96 -2.72
C THR A 87 -6.12 -5.51 -4.07
N GLY A 88 -6.56 -6.46 -4.90
CA GLY A 88 -7.24 -6.15 -6.16
C GLY A 88 -8.49 -5.31 -5.94
N ALA A 89 -9.24 -5.58 -4.86
CA ALA A 89 -10.44 -4.83 -4.48
C ALA A 89 -10.15 -3.32 -4.35
N ASN A 90 -9.14 -2.91 -3.58
CA ASN A 90 -8.82 -1.48 -3.42
C ASN A 90 -8.52 -0.76 -4.74
N VAL A 91 -7.83 -1.43 -5.67
CA VAL A 91 -7.42 -0.81 -6.95
C VAL A 91 -8.37 -1.10 -8.10
N SER A 92 -9.53 -1.66 -7.82
CA SER A 92 -10.69 -1.75 -8.74
C SER A 92 -11.88 -0.94 -8.25
N GLU A 93 -12.16 -0.96 -6.95
CA GLU A 93 -13.25 -0.21 -6.33
C GLU A 93 -13.05 1.31 -6.42
N ASP A 94 -11.81 1.78 -6.37
CA ASP A 94 -11.49 3.21 -6.59
C ASP A 94 -11.87 3.68 -8.00
N ILE A 95 -11.90 2.78 -9.00
CA ILE A 95 -12.32 3.11 -10.37
C ILE A 95 -13.80 3.50 -10.39
N VAL A 96 -14.66 2.78 -9.62
CA VAL A 96 -16.09 3.09 -9.52
C VAL A 96 -16.30 4.55 -9.11
N ASP A 97 -15.65 4.98 -8.02
CA ASP A 97 -15.77 6.35 -7.53
C ASP A 97 -15.09 7.36 -8.47
N ALA A 98 -13.93 7.01 -9.05
CA ALA A 98 -13.22 7.84 -10.01
C ALA A 98 -13.99 8.05 -11.35
N MET A 99 -14.91 7.15 -11.70
CA MET A 99 -15.86 7.32 -12.82
C MET A 99 -16.99 8.31 -12.49
N GLY A 100 -17.12 8.73 -11.22
CA GLY A 100 -18.20 9.58 -10.74
C GLY A 100 -19.49 8.83 -10.39
N LEU A 101 -19.42 7.51 -10.26
CA LEU A 101 -20.54 6.65 -9.83
C LEU A 101 -20.69 6.69 -8.31
N GLY A 102 -19.70 6.20 -7.57
CA GLY A 102 -19.48 6.49 -6.16
C GLY A 102 -20.12 5.53 -5.16
N TYR A 103 -19.78 5.81 -3.91
CA TYR A 103 -20.28 5.08 -2.74
C TYR A 103 -21.11 6.02 -1.87
N TYR A 104 -22.02 5.46 -1.09
CA TYR A 104 -23.00 6.22 -0.31
C TYR A 104 -22.89 5.89 1.17
N GLN A 105 -23.09 6.89 2.03
CA GLN A 105 -23.21 6.67 3.46
C GLN A 105 -24.45 5.82 3.74
N GLY A 106 -24.23 4.68 4.36
CA GLY A 106 -25.24 3.69 4.68
C GLY A 106 -25.45 3.52 6.19
N ASN A 107 -26.11 2.44 6.54
CA ASN A 107 -26.36 2.04 7.93
C ASN A 107 -26.07 0.53 8.08
N HIS A 108 -25.31 0.16 9.11
CA HIS A 108 -25.03 -1.24 9.41
C HIS A 108 -26.23 -2.00 10.00
N MET A 109 -27.24 -1.27 10.51
CA MET A 109 -28.49 -1.82 11.06
C MET A 109 -29.59 -1.81 9.99
N VAL A 110 -29.39 -2.50 8.89
CA VAL A 110 -30.28 -2.58 7.74
C VAL A 110 -30.61 -4.07 7.43
N ASP A 111 -31.72 -4.31 6.75
CA ASP A 111 -32.07 -5.64 6.26
C ASP A 111 -31.27 -5.94 4.98
N ASP A 112 -30.25 -6.80 5.09
CA ASP A 112 -29.41 -7.19 3.95
C ASP A 112 -30.18 -7.98 2.89
N SER A 113 -31.31 -8.63 3.24
CA SER A 113 -32.17 -9.31 2.26
C SER A 113 -32.89 -8.30 1.38
N GLN A 114 -33.28 -7.16 1.94
CA GLN A 114 -33.86 -6.08 1.17
C GLN A 114 -32.81 -5.40 0.28
N LEU A 115 -31.57 -5.20 0.78
CA LEU A 115 -30.49 -4.66 -0.04
C LEU A 115 -30.17 -5.56 -1.25
N LEU A 116 -30.16 -6.88 -1.05
CA LEU A 116 -29.97 -7.85 -2.13
C LEU A 116 -31.09 -7.74 -3.17
N HIS A 117 -32.33 -7.58 -2.75
CA HIS A 117 -33.48 -7.41 -3.64
C HIS A 117 -33.40 -6.10 -4.46
N ASP A 118 -32.79 -5.08 -3.87
CA ASP A 118 -32.68 -3.73 -4.44
C ASP A 118 -31.36 -3.51 -5.21
N ASP A 119 -30.56 -4.58 -5.44
CA ASP A 119 -29.25 -4.55 -6.11
C ASP A 119 -28.26 -3.57 -5.44
N VAL A 120 -28.24 -3.56 -4.09
CA VAL A 120 -27.34 -2.72 -3.28
C VAL A 120 -26.34 -3.58 -2.52
N ASN A 121 -25.06 -3.35 -2.76
CA ASN A 121 -23.96 -3.95 -2.02
C ASN A 121 -23.64 -3.12 -0.77
N ARG A 122 -23.37 -3.81 0.35
CA ARG A 122 -23.04 -3.16 1.62
C ARG A 122 -21.65 -3.55 2.12
N TYR A 123 -20.88 -2.55 2.49
CA TYR A 123 -19.59 -2.66 3.19
C TYR A 123 -19.74 -2.00 4.57
N TYR A 124 -20.22 -2.73 5.58
CA TYR A 124 -20.56 -2.27 6.91
C TYR A 124 -21.58 -1.10 6.88
N ASP A 125 -21.13 0.16 6.83
CA ASP A 125 -21.95 1.38 6.78
C ASP A 125 -21.78 2.18 5.47
N VAL A 126 -21.32 1.50 4.41
CA VAL A 126 -21.19 2.05 3.05
C VAL A 126 -22.05 1.24 2.09
N TYR A 127 -22.76 1.91 1.20
CA TYR A 127 -23.55 1.31 0.13
C TYR A 127 -22.92 1.57 -1.23
N GLY A 128 -22.93 0.55 -2.10
CA GLY A 128 -22.59 0.63 -3.51
C GLY A 128 -23.70 0.03 -4.35
N LYS A 129 -23.95 0.57 -5.55
CA LYS A 129 -24.91 -0.02 -6.49
C LYS A 129 -24.26 -1.13 -7.27
N GLU A 130 -24.95 -2.25 -7.42
CA GLU A 130 -24.48 -3.35 -8.27
C GLU A 130 -24.28 -2.90 -9.73
N THR A 131 -25.16 -2.04 -10.25
CA THR A 131 -25.04 -1.47 -11.59
C THR A 131 -23.75 -0.70 -11.82
N ASP A 132 -23.27 0.02 -10.81
CA ASP A 132 -22.04 0.82 -10.89
C ASP A 132 -20.81 -0.09 -11.01
N TYR A 133 -20.82 -1.25 -10.33
CA TYR A 133 -19.80 -2.29 -10.51
C TYR A 133 -19.82 -2.87 -11.92
N ARG A 134 -20.97 -3.19 -12.45
CA ARG A 134 -21.11 -3.72 -13.82
C ARG A 134 -20.64 -2.74 -14.89
N GLU A 135 -20.83 -1.44 -14.68
CA GLU A 135 -20.31 -0.41 -15.56
C GLU A 135 -18.78 -0.35 -15.51
N MET A 136 -18.19 -0.38 -14.32
CA MET A 136 -16.73 -0.45 -14.14
C MET A 136 -16.15 -1.73 -14.77
N GLU A 137 -16.75 -2.89 -14.52
CA GLU A 137 -16.32 -4.16 -15.10
C GLU A 137 -16.37 -4.14 -16.64
N THR A 138 -17.40 -3.53 -17.23
CA THR A 138 -17.49 -3.34 -18.67
C THR A 138 -16.32 -2.50 -19.18
N LEU A 139 -16.04 -1.37 -18.54
CA LEU A 139 -14.91 -0.48 -18.87
C LEU A 139 -13.57 -1.23 -18.81
N VAL A 140 -13.36 -2.03 -17.76
CA VAL A 140 -12.11 -2.77 -17.57
C VAL A 140 -12.03 -3.96 -18.54
N THR A 141 -13.14 -4.64 -18.84
CA THR A 141 -13.20 -5.71 -19.85
C THR A 141 -12.83 -5.16 -21.23
N ASP A 142 -13.35 -3.98 -21.61
CA ASP A 142 -12.96 -3.32 -22.86
C ASP A 142 -11.45 -3.07 -22.94
N PHE A 143 -10.83 -2.69 -21.82
CA PHE A 143 -9.37 -2.58 -21.75
C PHE A 143 -8.70 -3.96 -21.90
N VAL A 144 -9.15 -4.98 -21.16
CA VAL A 144 -8.61 -6.36 -21.23
C VAL A 144 -8.62 -6.86 -22.67
N MET A 145 -9.67 -6.58 -23.45
CA MET A 145 -9.78 -6.95 -24.87
C MET A 145 -8.73 -6.28 -25.75
N THR A 146 -8.04 -5.25 -25.29
CA THR A 146 -6.91 -4.63 -26.01
C THR A 146 -5.55 -5.23 -25.64
N CYS A 147 -5.48 -6.04 -24.61
CA CYS A 147 -4.24 -6.65 -24.11
C CYS A 147 -3.75 -7.75 -25.08
N ARG A 148 -2.43 -7.95 -25.13
CA ARG A 148 -1.82 -9.01 -25.94
C ARG A 148 -2.07 -10.37 -25.30
N GLN A 149 -2.51 -11.36 -26.08
CA GLN A 149 -2.73 -12.72 -25.64
C GLN A 149 -1.46 -13.58 -25.65
N ASP A 150 -0.41 -13.15 -26.37
CA ASP A 150 0.89 -13.83 -26.50
C ASP A 150 1.91 -13.34 -25.44
N TYR A 151 1.44 -12.64 -24.41
CA TYR A 151 2.29 -12.06 -23.37
C TYR A 151 1.75 -12.40 -21.96
N ASN A 152 2.63 -12.84 -21.08
CA ASN A 152 2.32 -13.07 -19.68
C ASN A 152 2.62 -11.80 -18.89
N TYR A 153 1.57 -11.15 -18.38
CA TYR A 153 1.67 -9.91 -17.61
C TYR A 153 1.98 -10.21 -16.14
N THR A 154 2.68 -9.30 -15.46
CA THR A 154 2.56 -9.17 -14.01
C THR A 154 1.37 -8.27 -13.69
N SER A 155 0.86 -8.29 -12.44
CA SER A 155 -0.17 -7.34 -12.04
C SER A 155 0.33 -5.90 -12.17
N ALA A 156 1.62 -5.65 -11.90
CA ALA A 156 2.20 -4.32 -12.04
C ALA A 156 2.23 -3.83 -13.50
N GLU A 157 2.57 -4.70 -14.44
CA GLU A 157 2.52 -4.39 -15.88
C GLU A 157 1.08 -4.14 -16.35
N PHE A 158 0.14 -5.00 -15.94
CA PHE A 158 -1.26 -4.87 -16.28
C PHE A 158 -1.86 -3.58 -15.73
N LEU A 159 -1.67 -3.30 -14.45
CA LEU A 159 -2.21 -2.10 -13.79
C LEU A 159 -1.57 -0.81 -14.33
N HIS A 160 -0.31 -0.86 -14.75
CA HIS A 160 0.33 0.26 -15.44
C HIS A 160 -0.34 0.57 -16.79
N LEU A 161 -0.64 -0.46 -17.59
CA LEU A 161 -1.32 -0.28 -18.87
C LEU A 161 -2.78 0.17 -18.67
N LEU A 162 -3.49 -0.43 -17.72
CA LEU A 162 -4.84 0.01 -17.34
C LEU A 162 -4.83 1.47 -16.90
N GLY A 163 -3.85 1.86 -16.08
CA GLY A 163 -3.70 3.25 -15.63
C GLY A 163 -3.51 4.22 -16.79
N LYS A 164 -2.70 3.86 -17.81
CA LYS A 164 -2.58 4.65 -19.04
C LYS A 164 -3.91 4.75 -19.81
N TYR A 165 -4.66 3.67 -19.86
CA TYR A 165 -5.98 3.64 -20.51
C TYR A 165 -6.99 4.54 -19.79
N LEU A 166 -7.08 4.43 -18.45
CA LEU A 166 -7.96 5.27 -17.63
C LEU A 166 -7.55 6.75 -17.68
N GLY A 167 -6.25 7.03 -17.67
CA GLY A 167 -5.72 8.39 -17.80
C GLY A 167 -6.14 9.06 -19.12
N LYS A 168 -6.13 8.32 -20.24
CA LYS A 168 -6.66 8.82 -21.53
C LYS A 168 -8.15 9.15 -21.48
N LYS A 169 -8.91 8.41 -20.67
CA LYS A 169 -10.34 8.66 -20.42
C LYS A 169 -10.59 9.72 -19.34
N LYS A 170 -9.54 10.30 -18.73
CA LYS A 170 -9.60 11.28 -17.64
C LYS A 170 -10.27 10.74 -16.36
N ILE A 171 -10.13 9.45 -16.11
CA ILE A 171 -10.57 8.79 -14.88
C ILE A 171 -9.36 8.75 -13.92
N PRO A 172 -9.37 9.52 -12.81
CA PRO A 172 -8.20 9.70 -11.93
C PRO A 172 -8.08 8.59 -10.88
N ALA A 173 -8.32 7.35 -11.28
CA ALA A 173 -8.16 6.18 -10.40
C ALA A 173 -6.70 6.02 -9.92
N ILE A 174 -6.47 5.28 -8.83
CA ILE A 174 -5.13 5.02 -8.26
C ILE A 174 -4.17 4.53 -9.35
N SER A 175 -4.62 3.60 -10.20
CA SER A 175 -3.79 3.07 -11.29
C SER A 175 -3.42 4.14 -12.33
N ALA A 176 -4.31 5.10 -12.62
CA ALA A 176 -4.04 6.18 -13.55
C ALA A 176 -3.00 7.16 -12.98
N VAL A 177 -3.15 7.55 -11.73
CA VAL A 177 -2.20 8.42 -11.03
C VAL A 177 -0.85 7.75 -10.87
N ALA A 178 -0.83 6.46 -10.54
CA ALA A 178 0.38 5.66 -10.41
C ALA A 178 1.13 5.55 -11.74
N ALA A 179 0.44 5.25 -12.84
CA ALA A 179 1.03 5.19 -14.17
C ALA A 179 1.64 6.53 -14.62
N ALA A 180 0.95 7.64 -14.33
CA ALA A 180 1.43 8.99 -14.65
C ALA A 180 2.68 9.39 -13.85
N ASN A 181 2.85 8.85 -12.64
CA ASN A 181 3.98 9.14 -11.75
C ASN A 181 5.07 8.04 -11.76
N GLY A 182 4.93 6.99 -12.58
CA GLY A 182 5.90 5.89 -12.65
C GLY A 182 6.00 5.07 -11.36
N VAL A 183 4.91 4.98 -10.59
CA VAL A 183 4.81 4.18 -9.38
C VAL A 183 4.17 2.82 -9.73
N PRO A 184 4.86 1.68 -9.52
CA PRO A 184 4.28 0.37 -9.75
C PRO A 184 3.24 0.03 -8.67
N ILE A 185 2.18 -0.67 -9.10
CA ILE A 185 1.19 -1.28 -8.21
C ILE A 185 1.25 -2.80 -8.38
N PHE A 186 1.56 -3.52 -7.32
CA PHE A 186 1.52 -4.97 -7.28
C PHE A 186 0.25 -5.45 -6.57
N SER A 187 -0.45 -6.40 -7.18
CA SER A 187 -1.66 -7.02 -6.63
C SER A 187 -1.56 -8.54 -6.73
N PRO A 188 -0.88 -9.20 -5.77
CA PRO A 188 -0.52 -10.62 -5.89
C PRO A 188 -1.72 -11.58 -5.88
N ALA A 189 -2.87 -11.14 -5.39
CA ALA A 189 -4.13 -11.88 -5.42
C ALA A 189 -5.18 -11.18 -6.31
N MET A 190 -4.76 -10.70 -7.48
CA MET A 190 -5.55 -9.84 -8.35
C MET A 190 -6.92 -10.41 -8.71
N VAL A 191 -7.03 -11.73 -8.90
CA VAL A 191 -8.29 -12.39 -9.27
C VAL A 191 -9.32 -12.43 -8.13
N ASP A 192 -8.91 -12.16 -6.88
CA ASP A 192 -9.79 -12.00 -5.73
C ASP A 192 -10.34 -10.56 -5.68
N SER A 193 -10.97 -10.14 -6.77
CA SER A 193 -11.59 -8.82 -6.96
C SER A 193 -12.33 -8.78 -8.30
N ALA A 194 -12.94 -7.65 -8.64
CA ALA A 194 -13.60 -7.43 -9.94
C ALA A 194 -12.68 -7.71 -11.15
N TYR A 195 -11.36 -7.66 -11.00
CA TYR A 195 -10.46 -8.06 -12.08
C TYR A 195 -10.60 -9.54 -12.47
N GLY A 196 -10.88 -10.44 -11.51
CA GLY A 196 -11.15 -11.85 -11.81
C GLY A 196 -12.35 -12.01 -12.73
N GLU A 197 -13.42 -11.26 -12.48
CA GLU A 197 -14.62 -11.23 -13.30
C GLU A 197 -14.33 -10.66 -14.68
N THR A 198 -13.62 -9.55 -14.80
CA THR A 198 -13.27 -8.95 -16.10
C THR A 198 -12.39 -9.86 -16.95
N PHE A 199 -11.44 -10.58 -16.36
CA PHE A 199 -10.64 -11.59 -17.08
C PHE A 199 -11.52 -12.75 -17.57
N LEU A 200 -12.48 -13.19 -16.76
CA LEU A 200 -13.41 -14.26 -17.13
C LEU A 200 -14.36 -13.80 -18.25
N LEU A 201 -14.87 -12.57 -18.19
CA LEU A 201 -15.71 -11.97 -19.22
C LEU A 201 -14.96 -11.89 -20.57
N ALA A 202 -13.72 -11.44 -20.57
CA ALA A 202 -12.88 -11.40 -21.76
C ALA A 202 -12.59 -12.80 -22.32
N LYS A 203 -12.26 -13.75 -21.43
CA LYS A 203 -12.02 -15.17 -21.80
C LYS A 203 -13.23 -15.81 -22.45
N ASN A 204 -14.43 -15.55 -21.94
CA ASN A 204 -15.68 -16.06 -22.53
C ASN A 204 -15.97 -15.47 -23.94
N GLN A 205 -15.35 -14.33 -24.26
CA GLN A 205 -15.36 -13.72 -25.59
C GLN A 205 -14.19 -14.21 -26.48
N GLY A 206 -13.43 -15.23 -26.04
CA GLY A 206 -12.31 -15.79 -26.79
C GLY A 206 -10.99 -15.02 -26.61
N HIS A 207 -10.91 -14.08 -25.66
CA HIS A 207 -9.70 -13.27 -25.41
C HIS A 207 -9.07 -13.63 -24.07
N ASN A 208 -7.98 -14.40 -24.10
CA ASN A 208 -7.32 -14.90 -22.88
C ASN A 208 -6.09 -14.08 -22.53
N VAL A 209 -6.08 -13.48 -21.35
CA VAL A 209 -4.94 -12.75 -20.76
C VAL A 209 -4.40 -13.54 -19.58
N VAL A 210 -3.08 -13.64 -19.45
CA VAL A 210 -2.41 -14.39 -18.38
C VAL A 210 -1.70 -13.43 -17.45
N ILE A 211 -1.98 -13.53 -16.15
CA ILE A 211 -1.21 -12.89 -15.08
C ILE A 211 -0.24 -13.94 -14.50
N ASP A 212 1.04 -13.68 -14.61
CA ASP A 212 2.13 -14.57 -14.19
C ASP A 212 2.65 -14.15 -12.81
N SER A 213 2.19 -14.84 -11.79
CA SER A 213 2.56 -14.54 -10.39
C SER A 213 4.02 -14.87 -10.07
N VAL A 214 4.65 -15.82 -10.78
CA VAL A 214 6.06 -16.14 -10.59
C VAL A 214 6.95 -15.05 -11.19
N LYS A 215 6.63 -14.60 -12.42
CA LYS A 215 7.26 -13.43 -13.04
C LYS A 215 7.09 -12.18 -12.18
N GLU A 216 5.89 -12.00 -11.60
CA GLU A 216 5.61 -10.89 -10.69
C GLU A 216 6.51 -10.93 -9.45
N PHE A 217 6.65 -12.09 -8.83
CA PHE A 217 7.50 -12.25 -7.66
C PHE A 217 8.97 -11.93 -7.97
N ASP A 218 9.52 -12.43 -9.08
CA ASP A 218 10.88 -12.09 -9.54
C ASP A 218 11.03 -10.58 -9.78
N GLN A 219 10.08 -9.97 -10.46
CA GLN A 219 10.05 -8.53 -10.72
C GLN A 219 10.00 -7.73 -9.41
N PHE A 220 9.19 -8.16 -8.45
CA PHE A 220 9.02 -7.50 -7.16
C PHE A 220 10.29 -7.58 -6.29
N ILE A 221 10.87 -8.77 -6.13
CA ILE A 221 12.09 -8.94 -5.33
C ILE A 221 13.29 -8.21 -5.95
N SER A 222 13.30 -8.03 -7.28
CA SER A 222 14.33 -7.26 -7.97
C SER A 222 14.40 -5.79 -7.53
N ILE A 223 13.34 -5.25 -6.91
CA ILE A 223 13.36 -3.92 -6.28
C ILE A 223 14.40 -3.87 -5.17
N GLY A 224 14.45 -4.91 -4.33
CA GLY A 224 15.44 -5.03 -3.25
C GLY A 224 16.88 -5.08 -3.74
N THR A 225 17.13 -5.67 -4.90
CA THR A 225 18.49 -5.75 -5.48
C THR A 225 18.98 -4.43 -6.06
N LYS A 226 18.07 -3.51 -6.40
CA LYS A 226 18.37 -2.23 -7.08
C LYS A 226 18.32 -1.02 -6.16
N THR A 227 18.10 -1.23 -4.88
CA THR A 227 17.88 -0.16 -3.90
C THR A 227 18.83 -0.26 -2.72
N LYS A 228 19.30 0.88 -2.18
CA LYS A 228 20.19 0.89 -1.03
C LYS A 228 19.45 0.71 0.29
N GLU A 229 18.31 1.40 0.43
CA GLU A 229 17.50 1.38 1.64
C GLU A 229 16.03 1.18 1.29
N VAL A 230 15.28 0.54 2.18
CA VAL A 230 13.83 0.37 2.06
C VAL A 230 13.15 0.84 3.34
N GLY A 231 12.13 1.65 3.17
CA GLY A 231 11.14 1.97 4.20
C GLY A 231 9.80 1.36 3.82
N VAL A 232 9.04 0.92 4.83
CA VAL A 232 7.75 0.27 4.59
C VAL A 232 6.64 0.88 5.44
N VAL A 233 5.46 0.99 4.85
CA VAL A 233 4.24 1.46 5.49
C VAL A 233 3.16 0.40 5.30
N TYR A 234 2.57 -0.09 6.37
CA TYR A 234 1.50 -1.07 6.32
C TYR A 234 0.20 -0.46 6.83
N ILE A 235 -0.80 -0.44 5.98
CA ILE A 235 -2.19 -0.13 6.33
C ILE A 235 -2.95 -1.45 6.38
N GLY A 236 -3.37 -1.86 7.59
CA GLY A 236 -3.84 -3.20 7.84
C GLY A 236 -2.71 -4.23 7.79
N GLY A 237 -2.90 -5.30 7.03
CA GLY A 237 -1.93 -6.39 6.91
C GLY A 237 -2.20 -7.29 5.72
N GLY A 238 -2.42 -8.59 5.97
CA GLY A 238 -2.70 -9.57 4.94
C GLY A 238 -1.59 -9.70 3.89
N VAL A 239 -1.97 -10.16 2.70
CA VAL A 239 -1.06 -10.38 1.56
C VAL A 239 -0.28 -9.11 1.17
N PRO A 240 -0.88 -7.89 1.14
CA PRO A 240 -0.12 -6.69 0.83
C PRO A 240 1.05 -6.43 1.79
N LYS A 241 0.87 -6.65 3.10
CA LYS A 241 1.95 -6.54 4.08
C LYS A 241 3.01 -7.60 3.85
N ASP A 242 2.62 -8.86 3.63
CA ASP A 242 3.57 -9.96 3.50
C ASP A 242 4.44 -9.79 2.26
N LEU A 243 3.85 -9.57 1.09
CA LEU A 243 4.63 -9.35 -0.13
C LEU A 243 5.58 -8.16 0.05
N THR A 244 5.13 -7.05 0.62
CA THR A 244 5.98 -5.88 0.86
C THR A 244 7.18 -6.23 1.74
N GLN A 245 7.02 -7.09 2.74
CA GLN A 245 8.12 -7.56 3.59
C GLN A 245 9.15 -8.39 2.85
N LEU A 246 8.76 -9.08 1.76
CA LEU A 246 9.66 -9.96 1.02
C LEU A 246 10.74 -9.21 0.25
N ILE A 247 10.64 -7.91 0.04
CA ILE A 247 11.75 -7.08 -0.48
C ILE A 247 13.01 -7.24 0.38
N ALA A 248 12.86 -7.46 1.69
CA ALA A 248 13.99 -7.60 2.60
C ALA A 248 14.80 -8.89 2.39
N ILE A 249 14.16 -9.97 1.91
CA ILE A 249 14.78 -11.28 1.76
C ILE A 249 15.21 -11.59 0.32
N SER A 250 15.11 -10.61 -0.56
CA SER A 250 15.12 -10.76 -2.01
C SER A 250 16.48 -11.01 -2.65
N VAL A 251 17.57 -11.10 -1.91
CA VAL A 251 18.91 -11.21 -2.51
C VAL A 251 19.59 -12.53 -2.16
N SER A 252 18.86 -13.54 -2.15
CA SER A 252 19.31 -14.89 -1.96
C SER A 252 19.54 -15.60 -3.30
N PRO A 253 19.90 -16.88 -3.31
CA PRO A 253 20.09 -17.70 -4.51
C PRO A 253 18.96 -17.64 -5.54
N MET A 254 17.83 -17.00 -5.22
CA MET A 254 16.71 -16.76 -6.14
C MET A 254 17.01 -15.70 -7.21
N THR A 255 17.92 -14.77 -6.96
CA THR A 255 18.31 -13.76 -7.95
C THR A 255 19.77 -13.94 -8.33
N LYS A 256 20.08 -13.89 -9.64
CA LYS A 256 21.47 -13.95 -10.15
C LYS A 256 22.23 -12.63 -9.93
N ASP A 257 21.60 -11.63 -9.34
CA ASP A 257 22.18 -10.31 -9.12
C ASP A 257 23.01 -10.26 -7.83
N GLU A 258 24.22 -9.73 -7.91
CA GLU A 258 25.13 -9.53 -6.76
C GLU A 258 24.68 -8.46 -5.75
N GLY A 259 23.50 -7.86 -5.95
CA GLY A 259 22.97 -6.79 -5.13
C GLY A 259 23.68 -5.44 -5.28
N VAL A 260 23.21 -4.41 -4.57
CA VAL A 260 23.77 -3.06 -4.65
C VAL A 260 25.08 -2.99 -3.86
N LYS A 261 26.18 -2.59 -4.51
CA LYS A 261 27.47 -2.35 -3.85
C LYS A 261 27.30 -1.37 -2.69
N GLY A 262 27.78 -1.78 -1.49
CA GLY A 262 27.76 -0.96 -0.28
C GLY A 262 26.52 -1.13 0.60
N ARG A 263 25.55 -1.95 0.20
CA ARG A 263 24.44 -2.34 1.08
C ARG A 263 24.93 -3.42 2.06
N LYS A 264 24.81 -3.17 3.36
CA LYS A 264 25.14 -4.17 4.38
C LYS A 264 24.00 -5.16 4.53
N GLY A 265 24.10 -6.28 3.82
CA GLY A 265 23.24 -7.43 4.04
C GLY A 265 23.74 -8.29 5.19
N GLY A 266 22.84 -9.04 5.81
CA GLY A 266 23.17 -10.07 6.78
C GLY A 266 23.00 -11.46 6.14
N LEU A 267 23.86 -12.42 6.52
CA LEU A 267 23.68 -13.83 6.16
C LEU A 267 22.75 -14.49 7.19
N ARG A 268 21.67 -15.11 6.73
CA ARG A 268 20.81 -15.90 7.61
C ARG A 268 21.54 -17.19 8.00
N LYS A 269 21.73 -17.41 9.31
CA LYS A 269 22.49 -18.53 9.85
C LYS A 269 21.90 -19.87 9.36
N GLY A 270 22.72 -20.68 8.70
CA GLY A 270 22.34 -22.00 8.20
C GLY A 270 21.76 -22.04 6.78
N LEU A 271 21.50 -20.87 6.17
CA LEU A 271 21.10 -20.74 4.77
C LEU A 271 22.08 -19.78 4.11
N GLN A 272 22.50 -20.07 2.88
CA GLN A 272 23.34 -19.14 2.10
C GLN A 272 22.48 -17.98 1.52
N GLU A 273 21.62 -17.41 2.35
CA GLU A 273 20.68 -16.36 1.97
C GLU A 273 21.11 -15.03 2.52
N TYR A 274 21.27 -14.05 1.64
CA TYR A 274 21.44 -12.68 2.03
C TYR A 274 20.08 -12.03 2.23
N TYR A 275 19.92 -11.20 3.26
CA TYR A 275 18.75 -10.38 3.51
C TYR A 275 19.14 -8.93 3.72
N TYR A 276 18.24 -8.02 3.34
CA TYR A 276 18.42 -6.58 3.50
C TYR A 276 17.25 -6.03 4.31
N PRO A 277 17.36 -5.99 5.64
CA PRO A 277 16.26 -5.59 6.50
C PRO A 277 15.87 -4.13 6.25
N HIS A 278 14.57 -3.86 6.31
CA HIS A 278 14.04 -2.52 6.13
C HIS A 278 14.54 -1.58 7.23
N LYS A 279 14.97 -0.37 6.85
CA LYS A 279 15.47 0.65 7.76
C LYS A 279 14.35 1.31 8.55
N TYR A 280 13.21 1.53 7.91
CA TYR A 280 12.03 2.14 8.51
C TYR A 280 10.82 1.25 8.33
N ALA A 281 9.95 1.20 9.35
CA ALA A 281 8.70 0.47 9.26
C ALA A 281 7.58 1.14 10.07
N ILE A 282 6.41 1.29 9.45
CA ILE A 282 5.20 1.76 10.11
C ILE A 282 4.11 0.73 9.89
N GLN A 283 3.29 0.50 10.90
CA GLN A 283 2.05 -0.25 10.74
C GLN A 283 0.90 0.46 11.46
N ILE A 284 -0.22 0.60 10.75
CA ILE A 284 -1.51 1.04 11.30
C ILE A 284 -2.45 -0.15 11.19
N THR A 285 -2.94 -0.66 12.31
CA THR A 285 -3.81 -1.84 12.35
C THR A 285 -4.65 -1.84 13.62
N THR A 286 -5.84 -2.43 13.56
CA THR A 286 -6.68 -2.72 14.73
C THR A 286 -6.50 -4.16 15.22
N ASP A 287 -5.77 -5.00 14.47
CA ASP A 287 -5.62 -6.42 14.77
C ASP A 287 -4.56 -6.67 15.85
N SER A 288 -4.65 -7.82 16.47
CA SER A 288 -3.86 -8.20 17.64
C SER A 288 -2.99 -9.42 17.35
N PRO A 289 -1.74 -9.47 17.87
CA PRO A 289 -0.78 -10.52 17.53
C PRO A 289 -1.19 -11.93 17.98
N GLN A 290 -1.98 -12.06 19.06
CA GLN A 290 -2.34 -13.35 19.62
C GLN A 290 -3.28 -14.18 18.72
N TRP A 291 -3.89 -13.62 17.72
CA TRP A 291 -4.75 -14.34 16.77
C TRP A 291 -3.98 -15.05 15.66
N GLY A 292 -2.66 -14.80 15.53
CA GLY A 292 -1.79 -15.42 14.53
C GLY A 292 -1.98 -14.89 13.10
N GLY A 293 -2.89 -13.93 12.89
CA GLY A 293 -3.07 -13.28 11.60
C GLY A 293 -1.90 -12.33 11.27
N LEU A 294 -1.57 -12.21 9.99
CA LEU A 294 -0.46 -11.37 9.52
C LEU A 294 -0.68 -9.88 9.80
N SER A 295 -1.93 -9.42 9.83
CA SER A 295 -2.30 -8.05 10.21
C SER A 295 -1.97 -7.71 11.66
N GLY A 296 -1.97 -8.72 12.56
CA GLY A 296 -1.56 -8.59 13.95
C GLY A 296 -0.07 -8.85 14.20
N CYS A 297 0.64 -9.50 13.27
CA CYS A 297 2.07 -9.77 13.38
C CYS A 297 2.86 -8.50 13.65
N THR A 298 3.66 -8.47 14.72
CA THR A 298 4.39 -7.29 15.16
C THR A 298 5.62 -7.01 14.29
N LEU A 299 6.07 -5.76 14.30
CA LEU A 299 7.32 -5.40 13.64
C LEU A 299 8.53 -6.01 14.35
N GLU A 300 8.44 -6.27 15.63
CA GLU A 300 9.44 -7.00 16.43
C GLU A 300 9.54 -8.45 15.98
N GLU A 301 8.42 -9.12 15.74
CA GLU A 301 8.39 -10.48 15.18
C GLU A 301 9.04 -10.53 13.80
N ALA A 302 8.79 -9.53 12.95
CA ALA A 302 9.41 -9.42 11.62
C ALA A 302 10.96 -9.29 11.66
N ILE A 303 11.55 -8.89 12.79
CA ILE A 303 13.01 -8.89 13.01
C ILE A 303 13.54 -10.34 13.00
N SER A 304 12.83 -11.28 13.61
CA SER A 304 13.25 -12.70 13.66
C SER A 304 13.32 -13.33 12.28
N TRP A 305 12.59 -12.78 11.31
CA TRP A 305 12.60 -13.18 9.89
C TRP A 305 13.64 -12.42 9.05
N GLY A 306 14.41 -11.51 9.65
CA GLY A 306 15.36 -10.68 8.92
C GLY A 306 14.73 -9.56 8.08
N LYS A 307 13.42 -9.28 8.29
CA LYS A 307 12.66 -8.33 7.46
C LYS A 307 12.84 -6.87 7.92
N ILE A 308 13.16 -6.65 9.21
CA ILE A 308 13.34 -5.31 9.78
C ILE A 308 14.69 -5.23 10.51
N ASN A 309 15.39 -4.10 10.36
CA ASN A 309 16.68 -3.89 10.98
C ASN A 309 16.53 -3.74 12.52
N SER A 310 17.19 -4.65 13.24
CA SER A 310 17.12 -4.71 14.71
C SER A 310 17.93 -3.62 15.42
N GLN A 311 18.99 -3.12 14.77
CA GLN A 311 19.98 -2.22 15.40
C GLN A 311 19.72 -0.75 15.04
N THR A 312 19.53 -0.45 13.77
CA THR A 312 19.39 0.92 13.26
C THR A 312 17.98 1.23 12.77
N GLY A 313 17.10 0.23 12.77
CA GLY A 313 15.72 0.36 12.27
C GLY A 313 14.87 1.26 13.18
N THR A 314 14.18 2.22 12.58
CA THR A 314 13.19 3.06 13.25
C THR A 314 11.80 2.57 12.87
N ARG A 315 10.94 2.31 13.87
CA ARG A 315 9.64 1.73 13.64
C ARG A 315 8.56 2.24 14.58
N ALA A 316 7.32 2.25 14.09
CA ALA A 316 6.14 2.58 14.88
C ALA A 316 4.97 1.67 14.51
N VAL A 317 4.33 1.10 15.51
CA VAL A 317 3.04 0.40 15.36
C VAL A 317 1.98 1.22 16.08
N CYS A 318 0.94 1.60 15.37
CA CYS A 318 -0.23 2.27 15.93
C CYS A 318 -1.45 1.35 15.81
N TYR A 319 -1.98 0.94 16.94
CA TYR A 319 -3.25 0.20 17.02
C TYR A 319 -4.40 1.20 16.95
N CYS A 320 -4.80 1.50 15.73
CA CYS A 320 -5.83 2.47 15.43
C CYS A 320 -6.51 2.10 14.11
N ASP A 321 -7.76 2.48 13.95
CA ASP A 321 -8.46 2.38 12.68
C ASP A 321 -7.78 3.26 11.63
N ALA A 322 -7.53 2.68 10.45
CA ALA A 322 -6.79 3.35 9.39
C ALA A 322 -7.58 4.53 8.78
N THR A 323 -8.91 4.47 8.79
CA THR A 323 -9.75 5.56 8.28
C THR A 323 -9.65 6.82 9.15
N ILE A 324 -9.22 6.67 10.42
CA ILE A 324 -8.93 7.77 11.35
C ILE A 324 -7.46 8.20 11.23
N ALA A 325 -6.54 7.22 11.27
CA ALA A 325 -5.11 7.49 11.37
C ALA A 325 -4.51 8.05 10.07
N LEU A 326 -4.87 7.47 8.92
CA LEU A 326 -4.25 7.82 7.63
C LEU A 326 -4.49 9.27 7.22
N PRO A 327 -5.72 9.82 7.28
CA PRO A 327 -5.95 11.23 7.02
C PRO A 327 -5.14 12.16 7.92
N LEU A 328 -5.07 11.87 9.22
CA LEU A 328 -4.32 12.69 10.18
C LEU A 328 -2.81 12.66 9.89
N ILE A 329 -2.26 11.48 9.60
CA ILE A 329 -0.84 11.34 9.24
C ILE A 329 -0.53 12.11 7.96
N CYS A 330 -1.34 11.93 6.91
CA CYS A 330 -1.09 12.55 5.60
C CYS A 330 -1.21 14.07 5.66
N HIS A 331 -2.20 14.62 6.38
CA HIS A 331 -2.29 16.07 6.60
C HIS A 331 -1.08 16.60 7.38
N ALA A 332 -0.61 15.89 8.41
CA ALA A 332 0.59 16.30 9.12
C ALA A 332 1.84 16.25 8.24
N LEU A 333 1.96 15.24 7.37
CA LEU A 333 3.05 15.15 6.39
C LEU A 333 2.99 16.29 5.37
N ALA A 334 1.79 16.66 4.88
CA ALA A 334 1.60 17.79 3.98
C ALA A 334 2.09 19.12 4.59
N GLU A 335 1.84 19.33 5.89
CA GLU A 335 2.34 20.50 6.61
C GLU A 335 3.87 20.47 6.84
N ARG A 336 4.45 19.26 7.08
CA ARG A 336 5.87 19.11 7.43
C ARG A 336 6.80 19.02 6.22
N VAL A 337 6.28 18.46 5.11
CA VAL A 337 7.02 18.22 3.87
C VAL A 337 6.21 18.79 2.70
N PRO A 338 6.23 20.10 2.51
CA PRO A 338 5.43 20.74 1.46
C PRO A 338 5.95 20.48 0.03
N GLU A 339 7.17 19.99 -0.10
CA GLU A 339 7.80 19.74 -1.39
C GLU A 339 7.64 18.30 -1.84
N LYS A 340 7.36 18.11 -3.13
CA LYS A 340 7.34 16.80 -3.76
C LYS A 340 8.74 16.16 -3.64
N ARG A 341 8.79 14.92 -3.17
CA ARG A 341 10.03 14.15 -3.09
C ARG A 341 10.47 13.69 -4.48
N LYS A 342 11.76 13.67 -4.73
CA LYS A 342 12.34 13.00 -5.90
C LYS A 342 12.53 11.51 -5.56
N GLY A 343 11.54 10.68 -5.91
CA GLY A 343 11.62 9.23 -5.73
C GLY A 343 12.55 8.56 -6.75
N PRO A 344 12.91 7.28 -6.51
CA PRO A 344 13.68 6.49 -7.46
C PRO A 344 12.91 6.24 -8.76
N ASP A 345 13.64 6.03 -9.86
CA ASP A 345 13.05 5.62 -11.13
C ASP A 345 12.69 4.13 -11.09
N MET A 346 11.40 3.84 -11.27
CA MET A 346 10.85 2.49 -11.33
C MET A 346 10.43 2.07 -12.76
N SER A 347 10.72 2.89 -13.77
CA SER A 347 10.30 2.65 -15.16
C SER A 347 10.86 1.35 -15.75
N TRP A 348 11.96 0.84 -15.19
CA TRP A 348 12.55 -0.43 -15.60
C TRP A 348 11.61 -1.63 -15.42
N LEU A 349 10.62 -1.53 -14.51
CA LEU A 349 9.59 -2.54 -14.29
C LEU A 349 8.64 -2.70 -15.48
N PHE A 350 8.56 -1.70 -16.35
CA PHE A 350 7.59 -1.64 -17.45
C PHE A 350 8.22 -1.76 -18.84
N LYS A 351 9.53 -2.06 -18.93
CA LYS A 351 10.27 -2.08 -20.21
C LYS A 351 9.77 -3.12 -21.23
N GLY A 352 8.96 -4.09 -20.83
CA GLY A 352 8.41 -5.13 -21.70
C GLY A 352 7.00 -4.87 -22.22
N VAL A 353 6.32 -3.84 -21.73
CA VAL A 353 4.86 -3.62 -21.92
C VAL A 353 4.53 -2.22 -22.45
N GLN A 354 5.27 -1.71 -23.40
CA GLN A 354 4.96 -0.42 -24.04
C GLN A 354 3.99 -0.58 -25.20
#